data_c63779f3b58e5f8dd276d38c963bc30e
#
_entry.id   c63779f3b58e5f8dd276d38c963bc30e
#
_cell.length_a   1.000
_cell.length_b   1.000
_cell.length_c   1.000
_cell.angle_alpha   90.00
_cell.angle_beta   90.00
_cell.angle_gamma   90.00
#
_symmetry.space_group_name_H-M   'P 1'
#
loop_
_entity.id
_entity.type
_entity.pdbx_description
1 polymer ?
#
loop_
_entity_poly.entity_id
_entity_poly.type
_entity_poly.pdbx_seq_one_letter_code
_entity_poly.pdbx_strand_id
1 'polypeptide(L)'
;MKIQSISCDLFYIPLPEVLTDSTHGVMEHFALVTVRIKDNQGLEGLGYTYTVGKTGGAATLAMLEHDIERLLLGEDPNDIDRIFDKLWWALHYVGRGGIASFAISAVDIALWDLKAKRENQPLWK
;
A
#
# COMPACT_ATOMS: atom_id res chain seq x y z
N MET A 1 -12.46 -14.52 -10.09
CA MET A 1 -11.40 -14.36 -9.08
C MET A 1 -11.71 -13.13 -8.24
N LYS A 2 -11.50 -13.21 -6.94
CA LYS A 2 -11.88 -12.14 -6.03
C LYS A 2 -10.85 -11.95 -4.92
N ILE A 3 -10.66 -10.71 -4.51
CA ILE A 3 -9.88 -10.37 -3.32
C ILE A 3 -10.63 -10.87 -2.10
N GLN A 4 -10.00 -11.77 -1.35
CA GLN A 4 -10.58 -12.43 -0.19
C GLN A 4 -10.21 -11.73 1.12
N SER A 5 -8.96 -11.26 1.24
CA SER A 5 -8.48 -10.61 2.45
C SER A 5 -7.37 -9.62 2.16
N ILE A 6 -7.25 -8.66 3.05
CA ILE A 6 -6.18 -7.68 3.07
C ILE A 6 -5.64 -7.65 4.48
N SER A 7 -4.32 -7.69 4.63
CA SER A 7 -3.65 -7.50 5.91
C SER A 7 -2.55 -6.46 5.77
N CYS A 8 -2.45 -5.59 6.76
CA CYS A 8 -1.51 -4.47 6.76
C CYS A 8 -0.70 -4.47 8.04
N ASP A 9 0.56 -4.08 7.93
CA ASP A 9 1.47 -3.96 9.06
C ASP A 9 2.21 -2.63 9.00
N LEU A 10 2.55 -2.10 10.17
CA LEU A 10 3.35 -0.90 10.33
C LEU A 10 4.63 -1.24 11.07
N PHE A 11 5.76 -0.87 10.47
CA PHE A 11 7.09 -1.03 11.06
C PHE A 11 7.78 0.31 11.14
N TYR A 12 8.45 0.59 12.24
CA TYR A 12 9.37 1.71 12.35
C TYR A 12 10.79 1.17 12.14
N ILE A 13 11.33 1.41 10.95
CA ILE A 13 12.62 0.86 10.52
C ILE A 13 13.72 1.82 10.94
N PRO A 14 14.63 1.43 11.85
CA PRO A 14 15.79 2.24 12.14
C PRO A 14 16.72 2.28 10.92
N LEU A 15 17.17 3.49 10.57
CA LEU A 15 18.09 3.65 9.47
C LEU A 15 19.51 3.26 9.91
N PRO A 16 20.27 2.56 9.05
CA PRO A 16 21.67 2.21 9.35
C PRO A 16 22.57 3.45 9.42
N GLU A 17 22.15 4.53 8.80
CA GLU A 17 22.81 5.83 8.81
C GLU A 17 21.78 6.92 9.04
N VAL A 18 22.06 7.83 9.94
CA VAL A 18 21.20 8.99 10.21
C VAL A 18 21.26 9.94 9.04
N LEU A 19 20.09 10.25 8.47
CA LEU A 19 19.95 11.19 7.37
C LEU A 19 19.47 12.53 7.88
N THR A 20 19.89 13.60 7.20
CA THR A 20 19.47 14.97 7.56
C THR A 20 19.26 15.79 6.30
N ASP A 21 18.16 16.53 6.25
CA ASP A 21 17.93 17.54 5.22
C ASP A 21 17.42 18.85 5.84
N SER A 22 17.37 19.92 5.02
CA SER A 22 17.00 21.24 5.48
C SER A 22 15.49 21.41 5.76
N THR A 23 14.66 20.54 5.21
CA THR A 23 13.21 20.60 5.33
C THR A 23 12.68 19.71 6.44
N HIS A 24 13.19 18.49 6.55
CA HIS A 24 12.69 17.46 7.45
C HIS A 24 13.56 17.24 8.69
N GLY A 25 14.76 17.85 8.73
CA GLY A 25 15.68 17.73 9.84
C GLY A 25 16.33 16.35 9.93
N VAL A 26 16.52 15.85 11.14
CA VAL A 26 17.17 14.56 11.42
C VAL A 26 16.18 13.42 11.25
N MET A 27 16.56 12.42 10.46
CA MET A 27 15.76 11.23 10.18
C MET A 27 16.50 9.99 10.65
N GLU A 28 15.99 9.36 11.71
CA GLU A 28 16.58 8.15 12.30
C GLU A 28 15.81 6.89 11.93
N HIS A 29 14.55 7.03 11.50
CA HIS A 29 13.64 5.94 11.14
C HIS A 29 12.85 6.27 9.90
N PHE A 30 12.37 5.22 9.22
CA PHE A 30 11.26 5.32 8.29
C PHE A 30 10.08 4.50 8.84
N ALA A 31 8.87 5.01 8.64
CA ALA A 31 7.66 4.23 8.87
C ALA A 31 7.37 3.45 7.59
N LEU A 32 7.44 2.13 7.67
CA LEU A 32 7.12 1.22 6.56
C LEU A 32 5.75 0.61 6.80
N VAL A 33 4.85 0.79 5.84
CA VAL A 33 3.52 0.17 5.86
C VAL A 33 3.45 -0.87 4.74
N THR A 34 3.20 -2.12 5.09
CA THR A 34 3.05 -3.21 4.13
C THR A 34 1.60 -3.58 3.93
N VAL A 35 1.26 -4.00 2.73
CA VAL A 35 -0.07 -4.47 2.34
C VAL A 35 0.07 -5.84 1.71
N ARG A 36 -0.68 -6.82 2.22
CA ARG A 36 -0.81 -8.15 1.64
C ARG A 36 -2.23 -8.32 1.15
N ILE A 37 -2.39 -8.59 -0.13
CA ILE A 37 -3.68 -8.86 -0.76
C ILE A 37 -3.73 -10.33 -1.16
N LYS A 38 -4.71 -11.05 -0.63
CA LYS A 38 -4.90 -12.46 -0.93
C LYS A 38 -6.17 -12.67 -1.72
N ASP A 39 -6.06 -13.43 -2.81
CA ASP A 39 -7.23 -13.82 -3.60
C ASP A 39 -7.90 -15.10 -3.05
N ASN A 40 -9.07 -15.42 -3.58
CA ASN A 40 -9.83 -16.61 -3.19
C ASN A 40 -9.25 -17.92 -3.74
N GLN A 41 -8.12 -17.89 -4.43
CA GLN A 41 -7.36 -19.05 -4.84
C GLN A 41 -6.12 -19.29 -3.97
N GLY A 42 -5.89 -18.43 -2.99
CA GLY A 42 -4.81 -18.55 -2.02
C GLY A 42 -3.51 -17.86 -2.43
N LEU A 43 -3.48 -17.18 -3.57
CA LEU A 43 -2.31 -16.43 -4.00
C LEU A 43 -2.27 -15.07 -3.29
N GLU A 44 -1.07 -14.62 -2.94
CA GLU A 44 -0.87 -13.38 -2.17
C GLU A 44 0.12 -12.45 -2.86
N GLY A 45 -0.27 -11.19 -3.01
CA GLY A 45 0.60 -10.10 -3.45
C GLY A 45 1.00 -9.20 -2.29
N LEU A 46 2.22 -8.71 -2.33
CA LEU A 46 2.80 -7.81 -1.32
C LEU A 46 3.11 -6.45 -1.95
N GLY A 47 2.62 -5.41 -1.30
CA GLY A 47 2.97 -4.03 -1.61
C GLY A 47 3.42 -3.28 -0.37
N TYR A 48 3.98 -2.11 -0.56
CA TYR A 48 4.41 -1.27 0.55
C TYR A 48 4.40 0.21 0.18
N THR A 49 4.39 1.02 1.21
CA THR A 49 4.69 2.45 1.15
C THR A 49 5.47 2.84 2.40
N TYR A 50 6.05 4.02 2.39
CA TYR A 50 6.80 4.48 3.56
C TYR A 50 6.65 5.98 3.76
N THR A 51 6.90 6.42 4.97
CA THR A 51 6.99 7.83 5.31
C THR A 51 8.33 8.12 5.99
N VAL A 52 8.76 9.36 5.88
CA VAL A 52 10.00 9.83 6.51
C VAL A 52 9.77 10.00 8.02
N GLY A 53 10.67 9.48 8.83
CA GLY A 53 10.50 9.44 10.27
C GLY A 53 9.36 8.51 10.67
N LYS A 54 8.63 8.85 11.72
CA LYS A 54 7.47 8.08 12.20
C LYS A 54 6.14 8.74 11.86
N THR A 55 6.19 9.95 11.31
CA THR A 55 5.00 10.76 11.03
C THR A 55 4.24 10.18 9.85
N GLY A 56 2.93 10.03 9.99
CA GLY A 56 2.03 9.59 8.93
C GLY A 56 1.91 8.08 8.75
N GLY A 57 2.77 7.27 9.36
CA GLY A 57 2.69 5.81 9.25
C GLY A 57 1.39 5.24 9.81
N ALA A 58 1.03 5.64 11.03
CA ALA A 58 -0.21 5.19 11.67
C ALA A 58 -1.46 5.65 10.91
N ALA A 59 -1.47 6.87 10.38
CA ALA A 59 -2.58 7.37 9.57
C ALA A 59 -2.73 6.61 8.25
N THR A 60 -1.62 6.29 7.60
CA THR A 60 -1.62 5.46 6.38
C THR A 60 -2.16 4.06 6.65
N LEU A 61 -1.70 3.43 7.74
CA LEU A 61 -2.20 2.12 8.18
C LEU A 61 -3.71 2.16 8.43
N ALA A 62 -4.20 3.16 9.16
CA ALA A 62 -5.62 3.30 9.46
C ALA A 62 -6.45 3.46 8.19
N MET A 63 -6.00 4.23 7.21
CA MET A 63 -6.69 4.38 5.93
C MET A 63 -6.78 3.05 5.18
N LEU A 64 -5.72 2.27 5.17
CA LEU A 64 -5.72 0.94 4.55
C LEU A 64 -6.69 -0.01 5.24
N GLU A 65 -6.65 -0.08 6.57
CA GLU A 65 -7.43 -1.03 7.36
C GLU A 65 -8.93 -0.68 7.45
N HIS A 66 -9.26 0.62 7.48
CA HIS A 66 -10.64 1.06 7.72
C HIS A 66 -11.36 1.51 6.44
N ASP A 67 -10.66 2.23 5.55
CA ASP A 67 -11.30 2.80 4.37
C ASP A 67 -11.09 1.96 3.12
N ILE A 68 -9.85 1.57 2.84
CA ILE A 68 -9.50 0.88 1.59
C ILE A 68 -9.93 -0.58 1.61
N GLU A 69 -9.76 -1.29 2.72
CA GLU A 69 -10.14 -2.71 2.81
C GLU A 69 -11.56 -2.97 2.33
N ARG A 70 -12.51 -2.22 2.86
CA ARG A 70 -13.94 -2.39 2.48
C ARG A 70 -14.23 -2.09 1.01
N LEU A 71 -13.37 -1.28 0.35
CA LEU A 71 -13.51 -0.96 -1.07
C LEU A 71 -12.93 -2.04 -1.97
N LEU A 72 -11.97 -2.81 -1.46
CA LEU A 72 -11.25 -3.83 -2.22
C LEU A 72 -11.85 -5.23 -2.09
N LEU A 73 -12.42 -5.59 -0.95
CA LEU A 73 -12.96 -6.93 -0.73
C LEU A 73 -14.02 -7.26 -1.78
N GLY A 74 -13.85 -8.43 -2.42
CA GLY A 74 -14.74 -8.90 -3.47
C GLY A 74 -14.45 -8.37 -4.88
N GLU A 75 -13.51 -7.43 -5.04
CA GLU A 75 -13.08 -6.97 -6.36
C GLU A 75 -12.26 -8.03 -7.09
N ASP A 76 -12.24 -7.97 -8.42
CA ASP A 76 -11.35 -8.81 -9.21
C ASP A 76 -9.93 -8.21 -9.20
N PRO A 77 -8.92 -8.91 -8.65
CA PRO A 77 -7.57 -8.37 -8.58
C PRO A 77 -6.87 -8.21 -9.94
N ASN A 78 -7.49 -8.66 -11.03
CA ASN A 78 -6.97 -8.42 -12.38
C ASN A 78 -7.35 -7.04 -12.93
N ASP A 79 -8.42 -6.46 -12.41
CA ASP A 79 -8.91 -5.13 -12.85
C ASP A 79 -8.14 -4.00 -12.17
N ILE A 80 -6.81 -4.01 -12.27
CA ILE A 80 -5.92 -3.09 -11.52
C ILE A 80 -6.25 -1.64 -11.81
N ASP A 81 -6.39 -1.26 -13.08
CA ASP A 81 -6.71 0.11 -13.48
C ASP A 81 -8.06 0.58 -12.91
N ARG A 82 -9.07 -0.28 -12.97
CA ARG A 82 -10.40 0.02 -12.42
C ARG A 82 -10.36 0.16 -10.90
N ILE A 83 -9.59 -0.69 -10.22
CA ILE A 83 -9.41 -0.59 -8.76
C ILE A 83 -8.70 0.72 -8.42
N PHE A 84 -7.65 1.08 -9.18
CA PHE A 84 -6.95 2.35 -8.97
C PHE A 84 -7.91 3.54 -9.09
N ASP A 85 -8.70 3.61 -10.16
CA ASP A 85 -9.68 4.67 -10.35
C ASP A 85 -10.73 4.70 -9.24
N LYS A 86 -11.22 3.53 -8.84
CA LYS A 86 -12.18 3.41 -7.74
C LYS A 86 -11.63 4.00 -6.45
N LEU A 87 -10.40 3.64 -6.07
CA LEU A 87 -9.76 4.15 -4.86
C LEU A 87 -9.48 5.64 -4.97
N TRP A 88 -9.00 6.10 -6.13
CA TRP A 88 -8.73 7.51 -6.39
C TRP A 88 -9.96 8.37 -6.12
N TRP A 89 -11.09 8.00 -6.69
CA TRP A 89 -12.34 8.77 -6.52
C TRP A 89 -12.94 8.60 -5.13
N ALA A 90 -12.86 7.42 -4.54
CA ALA A 90 -13.37 7.19 -3.19
C ALA A 90 -12.61 8.02 -2.13
N LEU A 91 -11.31 8.24 -2.33
CA LEU A 91 -10.46 8.98 -1.41
C LEU A 91 -10.23 10.43 -1.82
N HIS A 92 -10.81 10.86 -2.94
CA HIS A 92 -10.58 12.18 -3.52
C HIS A 92 -10.86 13.33 -2.55
N TYR A 93 -11.93 13.26 -1.80
CA TYR A 93 -12.32 14.30 -0.86
C TYR A 93 -11.34 14.45 0.30
N VAL A 94 -10.78 13.34 0.78
CA VAL A 94 -9.88 13.33 1.94
C VAL A 94 -8.41 13.48 1.58
N GLY A 95 -8.06 13.50 0.29
CA GLY A 95 -6.71 13.80 -0.15
C GLY A 95 -6.37 13.23 -1.50
N ARG A 96 -5.91 14.07 -2.43
CA ARG A 96 -5.40 13.66 -3.74
C ARG A 96 -3.91 13.36 -3.74
N GLY A 97 -3.24 13.61 -2.65
CA GLY A 97 -1.82 13.40 -2.45
C GLY A 97 -1.57 12.94 -1.02
N GLY A 98 -0.34 12.94 -0.59
CA GLY A 98 0.03 12.58 0.77
C GLY A 98 -0.46 11.18 1.14
N ILE A 99 -1.11 11.04 2.30
CA ILE A 99 -1.50 9.76 2.90
C ILE A 99 -2.39 8.93 1.97
N ALA A 100 -3.38 9.53 1.31
CA ALA A 100 -4.25 8.81 0.38
C ALA A 100 -3.46 8.22 -0.79
N SER A 101 -2.55 9.00 -1.36
CA SER A 101 -1.70 8.57 -2.46
C SER A 101 -0.72 7.46 -2.04
N PHE A 102 -0.13 7.58 -0.86
CA PHE A 102 0.75 6.55 -0.30
C PHE A 102 0.01 5.22 -0.11
N ALA A 103 -1.19 5.27 0.44
CA ALA A 103 -2.01 4.08 0.65
C ALA A 103 -2.41 3.42 -0.67
N ILE A 104 -2.86 4.20 -1.67
CA ILE A 104 -3.19 3.69 -3.00
C ILE A 104 -1.96 3.05 -3.66
N SER A 105 -0.79 3.68 -3.55
CA SER A 105 0.46 3.15 -4.11
C SER A 105 0.80 1.77 -3.54
N ALA A 106 0.66 1.57 -2.23
CA ALA A 106 0.92 0.27 -1.60
C ALA A 106 -0.02 -0.82 -2.12
N VAL A 107 -1.30 -0.49 -2.31
CA VAL A 107 -2.29 -1.41 -2.89
C VAL A 107 -1.96 -1.74 -4.34
N ASP A 108 -1.62 -0.73 -5.13
CA ASP A 108 -1.27 -0.91 -6.54
C ASP A 108 -0.08 -1.85 -6.70
N ILE A 109 0.98 -1.65 -5.92
CA ILE A 109 2.14 -2.55 -5.92
C ILE A 109 1.72 -3.98 -5.56
N ALA A 110 0.88 -4.16 -4.54
CA ALA A 110 0.42 -5.48 -4.13
C ALA A 110 -0.39 -6.19 -5.22
N LEU A 111 -1.22 -5.46 -5.96
CA LEU A 111 -1.99 -6.01 -7.09
C LEU A 111 -1.10 -6.42 -8.25
N TRP A 112 -0.11 -5.61 -8.59
CA TRP A 112 0.86 -5.95 -9.64
C TRP A 112 1.74 -7.14 -9.23
N ASP A 113 2.16 -7.22 -7.97
CA ASP A 113 2.90 -8.39 -7.45
C ASP A 113 2.05 -9.66 -7.51
N LEU A 114 0.77 -9.56 -7.14
CA LEU A 114 -0.18 -10.67 -7.24
C LEU A 114 -0.33 -11.15 -8.69
N LYS A 115 -0.47 -10.21 -9.62
CA LYS A 115 -0.56 -10.52 -11.05
C LYS A 115 0.72 -11.20 -11.56
N ALA A 116 1.88 -10.65 -11.23
CA ALA A 116 3.17 -11.21 -11.62
C ALA A 116 3.35 -12.65 -11.12
N LYS A 117 2.99 -12.91 -9.86
CA LYS A 117 3.02 -14.26 -9.29
C LYS A 117 2.08 -15.22 -10.00
N ARG A 118 0.88 -14.76 -10.35
CA ARG A 118 -0.09 -15.57 -11.09
C ARG A 118 0.42 -15.95 -12.47
N GLU A 119 1.10 -15.04 -13.14
CA GLU A 119 1.68 -15.25 -14.46
C GLU A 119 3.04 -15.96 -14.40
N ASN A 120 3.53 -16.29 -13.18
CA ASN A 120 4.85 -16.87 -12.94
C ASN A 120 5.97 -16.02 -13.59
N GLN A 121 5.85 -14.72 -13.45
CA GLN A 121 6.81 -13.74 -13.96
C GLN A 121 7.32 -12.87 -12.82
N PRO A 122 8.54 -12.36 -12.91
CA PRO A 122 8.99 -11.33 -11.99
C PRO A 122 8.26 -10.02 -12.24
N LEU A 123 8.06 -9.22 -11.18
CA LEU A 123 7.29 -7.97 -11.26
C LEU A 123 7.84 -6.98 -12.32
N TRP A 124 9.14 -6.99 -12.56
CA TRP A 124 9.78 -6.06 -13.52
C TRP A 124 9.56 -6.45 -15.00
N LYS A 125 9.00 -7.61 -15.29
CA LYS A 125 8.80 -8.13 -16.64
C LYS A 125 7.36 -7.93 -17.12
#